data_77002338dbd191c37430185c5ef94900
#
_entry.id   77002338dbd191c37430185c5ef94900
#
_cell.length_a   1.000
_cell.length_b   1.000
_cell.length_c   1.000
_cell.angle_alpha   90.00
_cell.angle_beta   90.00
_cell.angle_gamma   90.00
#
_symmetry.space_group_name_H-M   'P 1'
#
loop_
_entity.id
_entity.type
_entity.pdbx_description
1 polymer ?
#
loop_
_entity_poly.entity_id
_entity_poly.type
_entity_poly.pdbx_seq_one_letter_code
_entity_poly.pdbx_strand_id
1 'polypeptide(L)'
;QMAGLRWHDWLLSVGQNGCFYSSANSGFALAAAFASEVGDFSRFRSGRQVTSYFGLAPKQRSSADSVRLGGISGAGNALVRKLAVEGSWCYAQAGHQPKLMPKGSGVPLEIRMHGRKGSERLLRRREEMIARGMPQAKANAATAAELVRWLWALGTMCREGAE
;
A
#
# COMPACT_ATOMS: atom_id res chain seq x y z
N GLN A 1 -10.96 -2.77 -22.80
CA GLN A 1 -10.53 -1.37 -23.03
C GLN A 1 -10.58 -0.65 -21.70
N MET A 2 -9.44 -0.55 -21.01
CA MET A 2 -9.28 0.26 -19.79
C MET A 2 -8.92 1.67 -20.26
N ALA A 3 -9.92 2.44 -20.65
CA ALA A 3 -9.75 3.81 -21.08
C ALA A 3 -9.52 4.69 -19.84
N GLY A 4 -8.47 5.48 -19.83
CA GLY A 4 -8.28 6.61 -18.94
C GLY A 4 -7.23 6.47 -17.83
N LEU A 5 -6.72 5.29 -17.51
CA LEU A 5 -5.67 5.20 -16.48
C LEU A 5 -4.28 5.35 -17.13
N ARG A 6 -3.54 6.33 -16.70
CA ARG A 6 -2.10 6.44 -17.03
C ARG A 6 -1.31 5.41 -16.21
N TRP A 7 -1.50 4.14 -16.53
CA TRP A 7 -0.89 2.98 -15.85
C TRP A 7 0.62 3.13 -15.68
N HIS A 8 1.26 3.70 -16.68
CA HIS A 8 2.69 3.96 -16.65
C HIS A 8 3.07 4.90 -15.50
N ASP A 9 2.32 5.99 -15.30
CA ASP A 9 2.58 6.96 -14.23
C ASP A 9 2.33 6.36 -12.86
N TRP A 10 1.26 5.57 -12.73
CA TRP A 10 0.96 4.87 -11.49
C TRP A 10 2.01 3.81 -11.15
N LEU A 11 2.41 2.96 -12.13
CA LEU A 11 3.47 1.97 -11.95
C LEU A 11 4.79 2.64 -11.57
N LEU A 12 5.17 3.74 -12.24
CA LEU A 12 6.36 4.50 -11.92
C LEU A 12 6.26 5.11 -10.52
N SER A 13 5.11 5.68 -10.16
CA SER A 13 4.93 6.31 -8.85
C SER A 13 5.03 5.30 -7.72
N VAL A 14 4.50 4.12 -7.90
CA VAL A 14 4.60 3.03 -6.91
C VAL A 14 6.01 2.44 -6.90
N GLY A 15 6.60 2.16 -8.05
CA GLY A 15 7.91 1.53 -8.16
C GLY A 15 9.08 2.39 -7.67
N GLN A 16 8.98 3.71 -7.76
CA GLN A 16 10.07 4.64 -7.43
C GLN A 16 9.93 5.34 -6.07
N ASN A 17 8.84 5.15 -5.34
CA ASN A 17 8.66 5.74 -4.01
C ASN A 17 9.47 5.04 -2.89
N GLY A 18 10.76 4.82 -3.15
CA GLY A 18 11.79 4.59 -2.14
C GLY A 18 11.77 3.27 -1.37
N CYS A 19 10.62 2.67 -1.10
CA CYS A 19 10.50 1.41 -0.37
C CYS A 19 10.67 0.19 -1.26
N PHE A 20 10.46 0.35 -2.53
CA PHE A 20 10.52 -0.73 -3.49
C PHE A 20 11.91 -0.88 -4.13
N TYR A 21 12.87 -0.01 -3.74
CA TYR A 21 14.19 0.03 -4.34
C TYR A 21 15.21 -0.93 -3.71
N SER A 22 14.92 -1.52 -2.55
CA SER A 22 15.86 -2.47 -1.94
C SER A 22 15.82 -3.87 -2.57
N SER A 23 14.77 -4.16 -3.34
CA SER A 23 14.75 -5.22 -4.33
C SER A 23 13.95 -4.70 -5.53
N ALA A 24 14.66 -4.26 -6.55
CA ALA A 24 14.10 -3.53 -7.72
C ALA A 24 12.89 -4.19 -8.41
N ASN A 25 12.57 -5.42 -8.07
CA ASN A 25 11.47 -6.17 -8.67
C ASN A 25 10.20 -6.24 -7.78
N SER A 26 10.30 -6.13 -6.45
CA SER A 26 9.13 -6.38 -5.59
C SER A 26 8.09 -5.27 -5.63
N GLY A 27 8.50 -4.02 -5.82
CA GLY A 27 7.60 -2.89 -5.92
C GLY A 27 6.78 -2.88 -7.20
N PHE A 28 7.42 -3.11 -8.31
CA PHE A 28 6.74 -3.28 -9.60
C PHE A 28 5.83 -4.50 -9.60
N ALA A 29 6.29 -5.62 -9.02
CA ALA A 29 5.48 -6.83 -8.92
C ALA A 29 4.21 -6.60 -8.08
N LEU A 30 4.33 -5.91 -6.93
CA LEU A 30 3.17 -5.53 -6.13
C LEU A 30 2.24 -4.62 -6.90
N ALA A 31 2.76 -3.57 -7.54
CA ALA A 31 1.95 -2.64 -8.31
C ALA A 31 1.21 -3.36 -9.45
N ALA A 32 1.89 -4.16 -10.23
CA ALA A 32 1.30 -4.91 -11.34
C ALA A 32 0.23 -5.90 -10.85
N ALA A 33 0.54 -6.69 -9.82
CA ALA A 33 -0.40 -7.65 -9.24
C ALA A 33 -1.62 -6.94 -8.62
N PHE A 34 -1.40 -5.83 -7.92
CA PHE A 34 -2.46 -5.02 -7.33
C PHE A 34 -3.39 -4.44 -8.39
N ALA A 35 -2.82 -3.84 -9.43
CA ALA A 35 -3.57 -3.25 -10.52
C ALA A 35 -4.38 -4.26 -11.31
N SER A 36 -3.77 -5.41 -11.63
CA SER A 36 -4.45 -6.49 -12.35
C SER A 36 -5.64 -7.05 -11.58
N GLU A 37 -5.51 -7.16 -10.25
CA GLU A 37 -6.56 -7.68 -9.37
C GLU A 37 -7.66 -6.66 -9.12
N VAL A 38 -7.30 -5.37 -8.93
CA VAL A 38 -8.26 -4.29 -8.72
C VAL A 38 -9.07 -4.02 -9.97
N GLY A 39 -8.43 -4.00 -11.15
CA GLY A 39 -9.04 -3.66 -12.42
C GLY A 39 -9.55 -2.22 -12.45
N ASP A 40 -10.77 -1.98 -11.98
CA ASP A 40 -11.32 -0.64 -11.82
C ASP A 40 -11.23 -0.16 -10.36
N PHE A 41 -10.49 0.92 -10.15
CA PHE A 41 -10.28 1.51 -8.82
C PHE A 41 -11.55 2.14 -8.23
N SER A 42 -12.53 2.52 -9.07
CA SER A 42 -13.81 3.09 -8.64
C SER A 42 -14.76 2.09 -7.99
N ARG A 43 -14.53 0.78 -8.18
CA ARG A 43 -15.32 -0.27 -7.54
C ARG A 43 -15.25 -0.24 -6.00
N PHE A 44 -14.25 0.41 -5.44
CA PHE A 44 -14.08 0.56 -4.01
C PHE A 44 -14.39 2.00 -3.57
N ARG A 45 -15.26 2.14 -2.58
CA ARG A 45 -15.65 3.44 -2.00
C ARG A 45 -14.67 3.91 -0.93
N SER A 46 -13.80 3.05 -0.43
CA SER A 46 -12.84 3.39 0.63
C SER A 46 -11.66 2.42 0.67
N GLY A 47 -10.52 2.90 1.17
CA GLY A 47 -9.35 2.06 1.39
C GLY A 47 -9.59 0.91 2.39
N ARG A 48 -10.60 0.99 3.26
CA ARG A 48 -11.00 -0.13 4.14
C ARG A 48 -11.56 -1.29 3.34
N GLN A 49 -12.39 -1.02 2.33
CA GLN A 49 -12.92 -2.06 1.44
C GLN A 49 -11.80 -2.78 0.69
N VAL A 50 -10.82 -2.03 0.18
CA VAL A 50 -9.64 -2.60 -0.48
C VAL A 50 -8.84 -3.49 0.47
N THR A 51 -8.60 -3.03 1.69
CA THR A 51 -7.89 -3.80 2.71
C THR A 51 -8.62 -5.11 3.05
N SER A 52 -9.95 -5.07 3.15
CA SER A 52 -10.78 -6.25 3.39
C SER A 52 -10.78 -7.20 2.20
N TYR A 53 -10.85 -6.65 0.98
CA TYR A 53 -10.81 -7.43 -0.27
C TYR A 53 -9.52 -8.25 -0.41
N PHE A 54 -8.37 -7.67 -0.03
CA PHE A 54 -7.09 -8.39 -0.03
C PHE A 54 -6.82 -9.21 1.24
N GLY A 55 -7.76 -9.24 2.17
CA GLY A 55 -7.66 -10.04 3.40
C GLY A 55 -6.60 -9.55 4.38
N LEU A 56 -6.23 -8.27 4.31
CA LEU A 56 -5.31 -7.61 5.23
C LEU A 56 -6.03 -6.96 6.42
N ALA A 57 -7.38 -6.94 6.41
CA ALA A 57 -8.16 -6.52 7.55
C ALA A 57 -8.07 -7.55 8.69
N PRO A 58 -8.00 -7.13 9.96
CA PRO A 58 -8.01 -8.03 11.09
C PRO A 58 -9.34 -8.77 11.18
N LYS A 59 -9.30 -10.05 11.56
CA LYS A 59 -10.50 -10.80 11.94
C LYS A 59 -11.04 -10.20 13.22
N GLN A 60 -12.32 -9.90 13.22
CA GLN A 60 -13.02 -9.48 14.43
C GLN A 60 -13.76 -10.69 15.02
N ARG A 61 -13.44 -11.01 16.26
CA ARG A 61 -14.21 -11.94 17.09
C ARG A 61 -14.85 -11.12 18.19
N SER A 62 -16.10 -10.77 18.03
CA SER A 62 -16.88 -10.05 19.04
C SER A 62 -17.85 -11.02 19.70
N SER A 63 -17.86 -11.06 21.03
CA SER A 63 -18.97 -11.48 21.86
C SER A 63 -19.65 -10.22 22.40
N ALA A 64 -20.85 -10.33 22.97
CA ALA A 64 -21.67 -9.18 23.38
C ALA A 64 -20.89 -8.11 24.18
N ASP A 65 -19.90 -8.52 24.98
CA ASP A 65 -19.16 -7.62 25.88
C ASP A 65 -17.68 -7.41 25.52
N SER A 66 -17.14 -8.05 24.49
CA SER A 66 -15.72 -7.88 24.15
C SER A 66 -15.46 -7.95 22.65
N VAL A 67 -14.70 -6.95 22.16
CA VAL A 67 -14.16 -6.92 20.79
C VAL A 67 -12.73 -7.42 20.83
N ARG A 68 -12.46 -8.61 20.28
CA ARG A 68 -11.10 -9.16 20.12
C ARG A 68 -10.71 -9.11 18.65
N LEU A 69 -9.64 -8.36 18.35
CA LEU A 69 -9.04 -8.35 17.03
C LEU A 69 -8.03 -9.51 16.94
N GLY A 70 -8.25 -10.40 15.99
CA GLY A 70 -7.34 -11.49 15.65
C GLY A 70 -6.31 -11.09 14.59
N GLY A 71 -5.65 -12.09 14.01
CA GLY A 71 -4.78 -11.90 12.85
C GLY A 71 -5.56 -11.43 11.61
N ILE A 72 -4.85 -11.20 10.51
CA ILE A 72 -5.45 -10.83 9.22
C ILE A 72 -6.44 -11.90 8.75
N SER A 73 -7.47 -11.51 8.00
CA SER A 73 -8.53 -12.43 7.57
C SER A 73 -8.01 -13.49 6.60
N GLY A 74 -7.02 -13.15 5.79
CA GLY A 74 -6.44 -14.04 4.79
C GLY A 74 -7.33 -14.30 3.57
N ALA A 75 -8.48 -13.64 3.49
CA ALA A 75 -9.36 -13.71 2.32
C ALA A 75 -8.73 -13.00 1.10
N GLY A 76 -9.25 -13.26 -0.09
CA GLY A 76 -8.84 -12.60 -1.32
C GLY A 76 -7.48 -13.08 -1.86
N ASN A 77 -6.91 -12.29 -2.77
CA ASN A 77 -5.70 -12.66 -3.52
C ASN A 77 -4.47 -12.81 -2.61
N ALA A 78 -3.96 -14.05 -2.51
CA ALA A 78 -2.81 -14.37 -1.67
C ALA A 78 -1.50 -13.76 -2.19
N LEU A 79 -1.35 -13.61 -3.52
CA LEU A 79 -0.15 -13.03 -4.13
C LEU A 79 -0.01 -11.56 -3.77
N VAL A 80 -1.08 -10.76 -3.96
CA VAL A 80 -1.07 -9.33 -3.61
C VAL A 80 -0.79 -9.15 -2.12
N ARG A 81 -1.41 -9.96 -1.27
CA ARG A 81 -1.18 -9.93 0.17
C ARG A 81 0.27 -10.25 0.54
N LYS A 82 0.85 -11.30 -0.06
CA LYS A 82 2.25 -11.66 0.14
C LYS A 82 3.17 -10.52 -0.27
N LEU A 83 3.02 -9.99 -1.48
CA LEU A 83 3.83 -8.89 -2.00
C LEU A 83 3.69 -7.61 -1.17
N ALA A 84 2.48 -7.30 -0.66
CA ALA A 84 2.27 -6.15 0.22
C ALA A 84 3.00 -6.31 1.56
N VAL A 85 2.99 -7.52 2.14
CA VAL A 85 3.72 -7.82 3.38
C VAL A 85 5.23 -7.77 3.13
N GLU A 86 5.72 -8.34 2.05
CA GLU A 86 7.14 -8.27 1.66
C GLU A 86 7.58 -6.82 1.42
N GLY A 87 6.79 -6.06 0.66
CA GLY A 87 7.07 -4.63 0.41
C GLY A 87 7.07 -3.79 1.69
N SER A 88 6.31 -4.18 2.70
CA SER A 88 6.28 -3.45 3.97
C SER A 88 7.54 -3.62 4.83
N TRP A 89 8.37 -4.66 4.58
CA TRP A 89 9.63 -4.86 5.28
C TRP A 89 10.68 -3.78 4.98
N CYS A 90 10.58 -3.07 3.87
CA CYS A 90 11.50 -1.97 3.58
C CYS A 90 11.41 -0.86 4.64
N TYR A 91 10.20 -0.62 5.20
CA TYR A 91 10.00 0.33 6.30
C TYR A 91 10.59 -0.15 7.63
N ALA A 92 11.08 -1.40 7.69
CA ALA A 92 11.79 -1.94 8.85
C ALA A 92 13.30 -1.71 8.78
N GLN A 93 13.83 -1.33 7.62
CA GLN A 93 15.26 -1.16 7.42
C GLN A 93 15.74 0.13 8.10
N ALA A 94 16.83 0.01 8.87
CA ALA A 94 17.45 1.14 9.49
C ALA A 94 17.91 2.18 8.45
N GLY A 95 17.63 3.46 8.71
CA GLY A 95 18.00 4.53 7.79
C GLY A 95 17.13 4.66 6.54
N HIS A 96 16.03 3.92 6.46
CA HIS A 96 15.09 4.10 5.35
C HIS A 96 14.54 5.54 5.36
N GLN A 97 14.75 6.24 4.24
CA GLN A 97 14.29 7.62 4.04
C GLN A 97 13.34 7.68 2.86
N PRO A 98 12.08 8.13 3.06
CA PRO A 98 11.16 8.36 1.96
C PRO A 98 11.70 9.43 1.00
N LYS A 99 11.87 9.08 -0.26
CA LYS A 99 12.41 9.99 -1.29
C LYS A 99 11.29 10.51 -2.18
N LEU A 100 11.40 11.77 -2.55
CA LEU A 100 10.53 12.32 -3.60
C LEU A 100 11.04 11.82 -4.96
N MET A 101 10.13 11.29 -5.78
CA MET A 101 10.43 10.90 -7.14
C MET A 101 10.98 12.07 -7.97
N PRO A 102 12.00 11.87 -8.82
CA PRO A 102 12.61 12.92 -9.63
C PRO A 102 11.62 13.66 -10.55
N LYS A 103 11.87 14.92 -10.83
CA LYS A 103 11.04 15.72 -11.75
C LYS A 103 10.98 15.13 -13.17
N GLY A 104 12.04 14.49 -13.64
CA GLY A 104 12.13 13.86 -14.96
C GLY A 104 11.35 12.55 -15.13
N SER A 105 10.62 12.10 -14.10
CA SER A 105 9.85 10.85 -14.15
C SER A 105 8.58 10.90 -15.04
N GLY A 106 8.17 12.09 -15.49
CA GLY A 106 6.92 12.28 -16.22
C GLY A 106 5.65 12.23 -15.34
N VAL A 107 5.79 11.91 -14.05
CA VAL A 107 4.66 11.79 -13.12
C VAL A 107 4.31 13.17 -12.54
N PRO A 108 3.02 13.57 -12.52
CA PRO A 108 2.55 14.83 -11.94
C PRO A 108 3.04 15.04 -10.50
N LEU A 109 3.33 16.30 -10.15
CA LEU A 109 3.87 16.65 -8.83
C LEU A 109 2.96 16.18 -7.68
N GLU A 110 1.66 16.30 -7.84
CA GLU A 110 0.66 15.91 -6.84
C GLU A 110 0.75 14.42 -6.49
N ILE A 111 0.85 13.57 -7.51
CA ILE A 111 1.00 12.12 -7.36
C ILE A 111 2.32 11.79 -6.65
N ARG A 112 3.43 12.46 -7.05
CA ARG A 112 4.74 12.29 -6.41
C ARG A 112 4.72 12.71 -4.93
N MET A 113 4.06 13.83 -4.62
CA MET A 113 3.90 14.32 -3.25
C MET A 113 3.02 13.39 -2.42
N HIS A 114 1.94 12.86 -3.01
CA HIS A 114 1.06 11.90 -2.33
C HIS A 114 1.82 10.62 -1.98
N GLY A 115 2.59 10.07 -2.91
CA GLY A 115 3.43 8.88 -2.67
C GLY A 115 4.47 9.11 -1.56
N ARG A 116 5.13 10.28 -1.55
CA ARG A 116 6.07 10.64 -0.48
C ARG A 116 5.36 10.73 0.89
N LYS A 117 4.25 11.45 0.97
CA LYS A 117 3.44 11.55 2.22
C LYS A 117 3.01 10.16 2.72
N GLY A 118 2.63 9.27 1.79
CA GLY A 118 2.31 7.89 2.11
C GLY A 118 3.48 7.16 2.77
N SER A 119 4.65 7.23 2.16
CA SER A 119 5.86 6.59 2.68
C SER A 119 6.29 7.15 4.05
N GLU A 120 6.28 8.46 4.21
CA GLU A 120 6.58 9.13 5.50
C GLU A 120 5.61 8.68 6.60
N ARG A 121 4.32 8.59 6.28
CA ARG A 121 3.30 8.13 7.21
C ARG A 121 3.47 6.66 7.59
N LEU A 122 3.75 5.78 6.61
CA LEU A 122 3.95 4.35 6.85
C LEU A 122 5.16 4.11 7.76
N LEU A 123 6.28 4.81 7.51
CA LEU A 123 7.47 4.75 8.33
C LEU A 123 7.17 5.17 9.78
N ARG A 124 6.66 6.38 9.97
CA ARG A 124 6.33 6.92 11.29
C ARG A 124 5.38 6.01 12.07
N ARG A 125 4.30 5.56 11.42
CA ARG A 125 3.30 4.72 12.07
C ARG A 125 3.85 3.36 12.47
N ARG A 126 4.74 2.80 11.65
CA ARG A 126 5.43 1.56 11.99
C ARG A 126 6.33 1.75 13.22
N GLU A 127 7.12 2.81 13.25
CA GLU A 127 7.97 3.16 14.39
C GLU A 127 7.16 3.33 15.68
N GLU A 128 6.03 4.05 15.61
CA GLU A 128 5.10 4.20 16.75
C GLU A 128 4.56 2.85 17.25
N MET A 129 4.23 1.91 16.35
CA MET A 129 3.76 0.58 16.74
C MET A 129 4.85 -0.22 17.44
N ILE A 130 6.07 -0.18 16.94
CA ILE A 130 7.23 -0.86 17.56
C ILE A 130 7.57 -0.24 18.91
N ALA A 131 7.57 1.09 19.02
CA ALA A 131 7.83 1.80 20.27
C ALA A 131 6.80 1.44 21.36
N ARG A 132 5.56 1.12 20.98
CA ARG A 132 4.52 0.63 21.89
C ARG A 132 4.63 -0.86 22.22
N GLY A 133 5.70 -1.54 21.80
CA GLY A 133 5.94 -2.95 22.08
C GLY A 133 5.19 -3.91 21.14
N MET A 134 4.67 -3.44 20.00
CA MET A 134 4.01 -4.33 19.04
C MET A 134 5.04 -5.27 18.39
N PRO A 135 4.78 -6.60 18.32
CA PRO A 135 5.66 -7.52 17.61
C PRO A 135 5.85 -7.13 16.15
N GLN A 136 7.07 -7.26 15.64
CA GLN A 136 7.44 -6.83 14.29
C GLN A 136 6.53 -7.40 13.20
N ALA A 137 6.17 -8.67 13.28
CA ALA A 137 5.27 -9.30 12.31
C ALA A 137 3.87 -8.65 12.29
N LYS A 138 3.34 -8.26 13.46
CA LYS A 138 2.06 -7.53 13.55
C LYS A 138 2.17 -6.12 12.99
N ALA A 139 3.24 -5.40 13.34
CA ALA A 139 3.51 -4.08 12.80
C ALA A 139 3.64 -4.11 11.27
N ASN A 140 4.31 -5.12 10.74
CA ASN A 140 4.46 -5.32 9.30
C ASN A 140 3.12 -5.59 8.60
N ALA A 141 2.29 -6.46 9.14
CA ALA A 141 0.96 -6.73 8.59
C ALA A 141 0.08 -5.46 8.60
N ALA A 142 0.15 -4.66 9.66
CA ALA A 142 -0.56 -3.38 9.75
C ALA A 142 -0.03 -2.35 8.74
N THR A 143 1.30 -2.30 8.54
CA THR A 143 1.93 -1.45 7.52
C THR A 143 1.52 -1.88 6.11
N ALA A 144 1.48 -3.19 5.82
CA ALA A 144 1.01 -3.72 4.54
C ALA A 144 -0.46 -3.36 4.26
N ALA A 145 -1.31 -3.43 5.27
CA ALA A 145 -2.72 -3.03 5.17
C ALA A 145 -2.88 -1.53 4.84
N GLU A 146 -2.03 -0.69 5.41
CA GLU A 146 -2.02 0.75 5.10
C GLU A 146 -1.39 1.04 3.73
N LEU A 147 -0.33 0.34 3.36
CA LEU A 147 0.30 0.43 2.03
C LEU A 147 -0.71 0.18 0.90
N VAL A 148 -1.52 -0.86 1.01
CA VAL A 148 -2.57 -1.17 0.04
C VAL A 148 -3.60 -0.04 -0.10
N ARG A 149 -3.93 0.67 0.98
CA ARG A 149 -4.80 1.86 0.94
C ARG A 149 -4.16 3.02 0.18
N TRP A 150 -2.87 3.25 0.39
CA TRP A 150 -2.12 4.28 -0.33
C TRP A 150 -2.00 3.96 -1.82
N LEU A 151 -1.79 2.69 -2.18
CA LEU A 151 -1.77 2.24 -3.57
C LEU A 151 -3.11 2.48 -4.25
N TRP A 152 -4.21 2.18 -3.58
CA TRP A 152 -5.54 2.46 -4.09
C TRP A 152 -5.79 3.96 -4.27
N ALA A 153 -5.43 4.79 -3.30
CA ALA A 153 -5.60 6.23 -3.40
C ALA A 153 -4.78 6.82 -4.56
N LEU A 154 -3.54 6.38 -4.75
CA LEU A 154 -2.73 6.76 -5.92
C LEU A 154 -3.39 6.36 -7.23
N GLY A 155 -3.93 5.14 -7.33
CA GLY A 155 -4.63 4.68 -8.53
C GLY A 155 -5.87 5.49 -8.85
N THR A 156 -6.62 5.92 -7.83
CA THR A 156 -7.79 6.79 -7.98
C THR A 156 -7.37 8.18 -8.50
N MET A 157 -6.33 8.79 -7.93
CA MET A 157 -5.79 10.08 -8.38
C MET A 157 -5.29 10.03 -9.83
N CYS A 158 -4.62 8.95 -10.23
CA CYS A 158 -4.14 8.78 -11.61
C CYS A 158 -5.29 8.67 -12.60
N ARG A 159 -6.45 8.18 -12.18
CA ARG A 159 -7.64 8.10 -13.02
C ARG A 159 -8.31 9.47 -13.17
N GLU A 160 -8.51 10.19 -12.07
CA GLU A 160 -9.15 11.50 -12.06
C GLU A 160 -8.37 12.56 -12.87
N GLY A 161 -7.05 12.47 -12.92
CA GLY A 161 -6.20 13.35 -13.72
C GLY A 161 -6.13 12.98 -15.21
N ALA A 162 -6.87 11.96 -15.65
CA ALA A 162 -6.92 11.50 -17.05
C ALA A 162 -8.23 11.89 -17.76
N GLU A 163 -9.20 12.44 -17.03
CA GLU A 163 -10.43 13.04 -17.56
C GLU A 163 -10.22 14.54 -17.88
#